data_d680c1145d5f205679271f25af89f6a0
#
_entry.id   d680c1145d5f205679271f25af89f6a0
#
_cell.length_a   1.000
_cell.length_b   1.000
_cell.length_c   1.000
_cell.angle_alpha   90.00
_cell.angle_beta   90.00
_cell.angle_gamma   90.00
#
_symmetry.space_group_name_H-M   'P 1'
#
loop_
_entity.id
_entity.type
_entity.pdbx_description
1 polymer ?
#
loop_
_entity_poly.entity_id
_entity_poly.type
_entity_poly.pdbx_seq_one_letter_code
_entity_poly.pdbx_strand_id
1 'polypeptide(L)'
;MPSPEILWYIIPREGAYPWEPEGRRGVDLAYLQQLGVAVDRLGYDGALFATDLYDVWPLASAVAAVTRPSFKPLLAVHPGLISPTVLAKMALSFAHLFGPDRLRFNVVNGSTEALRQAGLQLEHDERYELSAEYWSIVKRLTAGEVFDHKGRFYELTQAGAGLRELTPIQGGVHTPLWFGGSSAPGIEMAAEHVDVYLTWGEPPHLLKEKLERVRERAAHYGRELRLGLRLHLIVRDTEQEAWAAADRLLDVTSQATYTRMLGDPEGKDGEGWARQFRQHGGRVPEHARELVKHPNLWPGMSLFRPGPGTAVVGSTAQVVERLGEFQDLGVDTFILSGNPLLEESYRIAETVLPALRGTAR
;
A
#
# COMPACT_ATOMS: atom_id res chain seq x y z
N MET A 1 -4.41 17.91 -15.66
CA MET A 1 -4.83 16.57 -15.19
C MET A 1 -5.72 16.73 -13.96
N PRO A 2 -6.64 15.80 -13.64
CA PRO A 2 -7.35 15.86 -12.38
C PRO A 2 -6.37 15.79 -11.21
N SER A 3 -6.76 16.37 -10.06
CA SER A 3 -5.95 16.30 -8.85
C SER A 3 -5.78 14.83 -8.41
N PRO A 4 -4.56 14.38 -8.11
CA PRO A 4 -4.35 12.99 -7.70
C PRO A 4 -4.95 12.72 -6.32
N GLU A 5 -5.37 11.48 -6.11
CA GLU A 5 -5.73 10.98 -4.79
C GLU A 5 -4.46 10.69 -3.99
N ILE A 6 -4.38 11.15 -2.74
CA ILE A 6 -3.17 11.01 -1.93
C ILE A 6 -3.50 10.38 -0.58
N LEU A 7 -2.96 9.18 -0.35
CA LEU A 7 -3.08 8.46 0.90
C LEU A 7 -1.77 8.52 1.69
N TRP A 8 -1.90 8.54 3.01
CA TRP A 8 -0.75 8.35 3.90
C TRP A 8 -0.55 6.87 4.24
N TYR A 9 0.66 6.47 4.55
CA TYR A 9 0.97 5.10 4.95
C TYR A 9 1.08 5.03 6.47
N ILE A 10 0.20 4.26 7.11
CA ILE A 10 0.20 4.07 8.57
C ILE A 10 0.62 2.65 8.89
N ILE A 11 1.70 2.53 9.65
CA ILE A 11 2.25 1.27 10.12
C ILE A 11 2.74 1.44 11.55
N PRO A 12 2.56 0.44 12.44
CA PRO A 12 2.92 0.58 13.87
C PRO A 12 4.43 0.55 14.15
N ARG A 13 5.27 0.44 13.12
CA ARG A 13 6.72 0.68 13.22
C ARG A 13 6.97 2.16 12.98
N GLU A 14 6.89 2.95 14.04
CA GLU A 14 6.96 4.41 14.02
C GLU A 14 8.29 4.91 14.56
N GLY A 15 8.69 6.11 14.11
CA GLY A 15 9.90 6.83 14.54
C GLY A 15 10.81 7.24 13.38
N ALA A 16 11.90 7.91 13.69
CA ALA A 16 12.81 8.48 12.69
C ALA A 16 13.52 7.41 11.83
N TYR A 17 13.87 6.28 12.44
CA TYR A 17 14.45 5.10 11.79
C TYR A 17 13.99 3.85 12.53
N PRO A 18 12.70 3.45 12.36
CA PRO A 18 12.03 2.46 13.19
C PRO A 18 12.51 1.01 12.99
N TRP A 19 13.41 0.77 12.06
CA TRP A 19 14.11 -0.51 11.89
C TRP A 19 15.19 -0.76 12.95
N GLU A 20 15.66 0.30 13.65
CA GLU A 20 16.55 0.21 14.79
C GLU A 20 15.81 0.54 16.10
N PRO A 21 16.15 -0.12 17.22
CA PRO A 21 15.49 0.12 18.51
C PRO A 21 15.51 1.59 18.94
N GLU A 22 16.65 2.27 18.74
CA GLU A 22 16.91 3.65 19.17
C GLU A 22 16.07 4.66 18.38
N GLY A 23 15.67 4.31 17.15
CA GLY A 23 14.86 5.16 16.29
C GLY A 23 13.36 4.97 16.46
N ARG A 24 12.92 4.04 17.31
CA ARG A 24 11.51 3.68 17.46
C ARG A 24 10.76 4.61 18.39
N ARG A 25 9.51 4.84 18.04
CA ARG A 25 8.49 5.48 18.88
C ARG A 25 7.40 4.46 19.18
N GLY A 26 6.91 4.43 20.42
CA GLY A 26 5.75 3.62 20.78
C GLY A 26 4.48 4.12 20.07
N VAL A 27 3.66 3.19 19.64
CA VAL A 27 2.35 3.49 19.05
C VAL A 27 1.28 2.95 19.99
N ASP A 28 0.68 3.83 20.77
CA ASP A 28 -0.52 3.57 21.55
C ASP A 28 -1.76 4.12 20.85
N LEU A 29 -2.93 3.92 21.45
CA LEU A 29 -4.19 4.40 20.90
C LEU A 29 -4.20 5.92 20.72
N ALA A 30 -3.69 6.67 21.70
CA ALA A 30 -3.70 8.13 21.66
C ALA A 30 -2.83 8.66 20.51
N TYR A 31 -1.61 8.13 20.36
CA TYR A 31 -0.74 8.49 19.25
C TYR A 31 -1.34 8.11 17.89
N LEU A 32 -1.91 6.91 17.77
CA LEU A 32 -2.55 6.46 16.53
C LEU A 32 -3.70 7.36 16.11
N GLN A 33 -4.55 7.76 17.07
CA GLN A 33 -5.63 8.70 16.82
C GLN A 33 -5.14 10.11 16.48
N GLN A 34 -4.10 10.59 17.16
CA GLN A 34 -3.44 11.87 16.82
C GLN A 34 -2.94 11.86 15.37
N LEU A 35 -2.23 10.80 14.96
CA LEU A 35 -1.74 10.65 13.60
C LEU A 35 -2.90 10.62 12.60
N GLY A 36 -3.95 9.85 12.88
CA GLY A 36 -5.13 9.75 12.02
C GLY A 36 -5.84 11.09 11.83
N VAL A 37 -6.06 11.83 12.93
CA VAL A 37 -6.66 13.17 12.89
C VAL A 37 -5.78 14.16 12.14
N ALA A 38 -4.46 14.14 12.36
CA ALA A 38 -3.53 14.99 11.64
C ALA A 38 -3.60 14.74 10.13
N VAL A 39 -3.46 13.50 9.70
CA VAL A 39 -3.51 13.10 8.28
C VAL A 39 -4.84 13.51 7.63
N ASP A 40 -5.98 13.27 8.31
CA ASP A 40 -7.30 13.71 7.82
C ASP A 40 -7.39 15.24 7.67
N ARG A 41 -6.96 16.00 8.69
CA ARG A 41 -7.05 17.48 8.70
C ARG A 41 -6.10 18.15 7.73
N LEU A 42 -4.95 17.55 7.48
CA LEU A 42 -3.96 18.00 6.51
C LEU A 42 -4.41 17.77 5.05
N GLY A 43 -5.54 17.10 4.84
CA GLY A 43 -6.14 16.97 3.52
C GLY A 43 -5.69 15.74 2.73
N TYR A 44 -5.13 14.73 3.37
CA TYR A 44 -4.99 13.43 2.72
C TYR A 44 -6.36 12.77 2.53
N ASP A 45 -6.54 12.03 1.45
CA ASP A 45 -7.82 11.41 1.09
C ASP A 45 -8.09 10.13 1.90
N GLY A 46 -7.06 9.60 2.57
CA GLY A 46 -7.14 8.40 3.38
C GLY A 46 -5.77 7.92 3.84
N ALA A 47 -5.74 6.67 4.32
CA ALA A 47 -4.48 6.03 4.68
C ALA A 47 -4.48 4.54 4.36
N LEU A 48 -3.32 4.01 3.92
CA LEU A 48 -3.07 2.57 3.87
C LEU A 48 -2.60 2.10 5.24
N PHE A 49 -3.34 1.15 5.81
CA PHE A 49 -2.96 0.39 6.99
C PHE A 49 -2.31 -0.91 6.54
N ALA A 50 -0.99 -1.03 6.76
CA ALA A 50 -0.23 -2.18 6.29
C ALA A 50 -0.18 -3.31 7.32
N THR A 51 -0.11 -4.54 6.81
CA THR A 51 0.15 -5.73 7.63
C THR A 51 1.57 -5.69 8.20
N ASP A 52 1.70 -5.74 9.51
CA ASP A 52 2.97 -5.84 10.23
C ASP A 52 2.71 -6.45 11.63
N LEU A 53 3.19 -5.80 12.69
CA LEU A 53 3.04 -6.28 14.08
C LEU A 53 1.59 -6.30 14.57
N TYR A 54 0.78 -5.35 14.13
CA TYR A 54 -0.62 -5.19 14.55
C TYR A 54 -1.57 -5.53 13.41
N ASP A 55 -2.72 -6.08 13.76
CA ASP A 55 -3.81 -6.30 12.82
C ASP A 55 -4.38 -4.96 12.33
N VAL A 56 -4.72 -4.91 11.05
CA VAL A 56 -5.16 -3.68 10.39
C VAL A 56 -6.56 -3.22 10.83
N TRP A 57 -7.42 -4.13 11.27
CA TRP A 57 -8.80 -3.81 11.66
C TRP A 57 -8.88 -2.96 12.92
N PRO A 58 -8.20 -3.30 14.05
CA PRO A 58 -8.12 -2.42 15.22
C PRO A 58 -7.53 -1.05 14.87
N LEU A 59 -6.46 -1.01 14.06
CA LEU A 59 -5.82 0.24 13.67
C LEU A 59 -6.77 1.14 12.88
N ALA A 60 -7.39 0.60 11.83
CA ALA A 60 -8.31 1.34 10.97
C ALA A 60 -9.58 1.77 11.69
N SER A 61 -10.13 0.91 12.56
CA SER A 61 -11.31 1.25 13.35
C SER A 61 -11.04 2.38 14.34
N ALA A 62 -9.89 2.35 15.02
CA ALA A 62 -9.49 3.40 15.96
C ALA A 62 -9.33 4.77 15.25
N VAL A 63 -8.78 4.78 14.03
CA VAL A 63 -8.63 6.00 13.22
C VAL A 63 -9.98 6.42 12.62
N ALA A 64 -10.78 5.50 12.12
CA ALA A 64 -12.09 5.80 11.53
C ALA A 64 -13.04 6.46 12.55
N ALA A 65 -12.92 6.10 13.84
CA ALA A 65 -13.73 6.67 14.92
C ALA A 65 -13.48 8.17 15.19
N VAL A 66 -12.32 8.70 14.75
CA VAL A 66 -11.93 10.10 15.04
C VAL A 66 -11.69 10.92 13.76
N THR A 67 -11.91 10.36 12.59
CA THR A 67 -11.70 11.01 11.29
C THR A 67 -13.03 11.24 10.56
N ARG A 68 -13.04 12.20 9.64
CA ARG A 68 -14.24 12.55 8.86
C ARG A 68 -14.66 11.39 7.94
N PRO A 69 -15.95 11.29 7.58
CA PRO A 69 -16.43 10.26 6.63
C PRO A 69 -15.76 10.30 5.26
N SER A 70 -15.21 11.45 4.85
CA SER A 70 -14.43 11.59 3.61
C SER A 70 -13.07 10.93 3.65
N PHE A 71 -12.51 10.71 4.84
CA PHE A 71 -11.23 10.01 5.02
C PHE A 71 -11.43 8.50 4.84
N LYS A 72 -10.71 7.89 3.90
CA LYS A 72 -10.94 6.51 3.46
C LYS A 72 -9.79 5.58 3.86
N PRO A 73 -9.99 4.71 4.87
CA PRO A 73 -9.04 3.66 5.19
C PRO A 73 -8.92 2.63 4.06
N LEU A 74 -7.67 2.29 3.71
CA LEU A 74 -7.29 1.21 2.81
C LEU A 74 -6.60 0.13 3.65
N LEU A 75 -7.25 -1.02 3.81
CA LEU A 75 -6.78 -2.10 4.68
C LEU A 75 -6.05 -3.17 3.87
N ALA A 76 -4.83 -3.49 4.28
CA ALA A 76 -4.10 -4.62 3.73
C ALA A 76 -4.67 -5.94 4.26
N VAL A 77 -5.17 -6.78 3.36
CA VAL A 77 -5.84 -8.05 3.70
C VAL A 77 -5.20 -9.21 2.95
N HIS A 78 -4.91 -10.29 3.68
CA HIS A 78 -4.43 -11.54 3.10
C HIS A 78 -5.62 -12.47 2.81
N PRO A 79 -5.92 -12.77 1.53
CA PRO A 79 -6.92 -13.76 1.19
C PRO A 79 -6.59 -15.14 1.80
N GLY A 80 -7.61 -15.79 2.36
CA GLY A 80 -7.49 -17.14 2.94
C GLY A 80 -7.10 -17.20 4.42
N LEU A 81 -6.55 -16.13 5.01
CA LEU A 81 -6.27 -16.09 6.46
C LEU A 81 -7.54 -15.88 7.30
N ILE A 82 -8.54 -15.25 6.71
CA ILE A 82 -9.90 -15.09 7.27
C ILE A 82 -10.86 -15.65 6.23
N SER A 83 -11.93 -16.35 6.63
CA SER A 83 -12.91 -16.83 5.64
C SER A 83 -13.57 -15.65 4.91
N PRO A 84 -13.97 -15.79 3.63
CA PRO A 84 -14.57 -14.69 2.89
C PRO A 84 -15.88 -14.20 3.50
N THR A 85 -16.63 -15.09 4.16
CA THR A 85 -17.87 -14.74 4.86
C THR A 85 -17.63 -13.91 6.11
N VAL A 86 -16.55 -14.20 6.84
CA VAL A 86 -16.15 -13.40 8.01
C VAL A 86 -15.64 -12.03 7.56
N LEU A 87 -14.81 -11.97 6.51
CA LEU A 87 -14.35 -10.69 5.98
C LEU A 87 -15.52 -9.81 5.51
N ALA A 88 -16.49 -10.39 4.79
CA ALA A 88 -17.68 -9.67 4.37
C ALA A 88 -18.48 -9.11 5.56
N LYS A 89 -18.66 -9.92 6.62
CA LYS A 89 -19.27 -9.46 7.87
C LYS A 89 -18.52 -8.29 8.50
N MET A 90 -17.19 -8.37 8.56
CA MET A 90 -16.35 -7.28 9.09
C MET A 90 -16.49 -6.01 8.25
N ALA A 91 -16.47 -6.13 6.90
CA ALA A 91 -16.64 -5.01 5.99
C ALA A 91 -18.02 -4.34 6.13
N LEU A 92 -19.09 -5.12 6.18
CA LEU A 92 -20.46 -4.62 6.38
C LEU A 92 -20.65 -3.96 7.75
N SER A 93 -20.05 -4.55 8.80
CA SER A 93 -20.06 -3.95 10.15
C SER A 93 -19.31 -2.62 10.17
N PHE A 94 -18.15 -2.54 9.51
CA PHE A 94 -17.40 -1.29 9.37
C PHE A 94 -18.20 -0.23 8.61
N ALA A 95 -18.84 -0.61 7.50
CA ALA A 95 -19.69 0.27 6.72
C ALA A 95 -20.88 0.79 7.51
N HIS A 96 -21.51 -0.06 8.33
CA HIS A 96 -22.62 0.31 9.19
C HIS A 96 -22.21 1.34 10.26
N LEU A 97 -21.03 1.16 10.87
CA LEU A 97 -20.55 2.02 11.95
C LEU A 97 -19.93 3.33 11.46
N PHE A 98 -19.22 3.29 10.34
CA PHE A 98 -18.37 4.41 9.90
C PHE A 98 -18.77 5.03 8.56
N GLY A 99 -19.68 4.39 7.81
CA GLY A 99 -20.15 4.84 6.51
C GLY A 99 -19.82 3.87 5.37
N PRO A 100 -20.74 3.72 4.39
CA PRO A 100 -20.69 2.65 3.37
C PRO A 100 -19.54 2.79 2.37
N ASP A 101 -19.05 4.01 2.11
CA ASP A 101 -18.06 4.28 1.06
C ASP A 101 -16.65 4.52 1.61
N ARG A 102 -16.43 4.21 2.89
CA ARG A 102 -15.14 4.52 3.52
C ARG A 102 -14.09 3.43 3.31
N LEU A 103 -14.51 2.17 3.38
CA LEU A 103 -13.59 1.03 3.40
C LEU A 103 -13.09 0.66 2.00
N ARG A 104 -11.79 0.39 1.90
CA ARG A 104 -11.11 -0.13 0.72
C ARG A 104 -10.20 -1.28 1.13
N PHE A 105 -9.95 -2.23 0.23
CA PHE A 105 -9.04 -3.34 0.50
C PHE A 105 -7.81 -3.29 -0.40
N ASN A 106 -6.65 -3.40 0.22
CA ASN A 106 -5.39 -3.69 -0.46
C ASN A 106 -5.09 -5.18 -0.32
N VAL A 107 -5.18 -5.91 -1.41
CA VAL A 107 -4.93 -7.35 -1.46
C VAL A 107 -3.44 -7.60 -1.28
N VAL A 108 -3.09 -8.46 -0.33
CA VAL A 108 -1.72 -8.90 -0.07
C VAL A 108 -1.68 -10.43 -0.17
N ASN A 109 -1.15 -10.94 -1.27
CA ASN A 109 -1.07 -12.39 -1.47
C ASN A 109 0.06 -13.05 -0.65
N GLY A 110 0.92 -12.24 -0.02
CA GLY A 110 1.99 -12.72 0.86
C GLY A 110 3.13 -13.45 0.13
N SER A 111 4.11 -13.89 0.89
CA SER A 111 5.13 -14.85 0.45
C SER A 111 4.76 -16.26 0.89
N THR A 112 5.31 -17.27 0.24
CA THR A 112 5.13 -18.69 0.63
C THR A 112 5.48 -18.91 2.09
N GLU A 113 6.55 -18.30 2.58
CA GLU A 113 6.99 -18.41 3.97
C GLU A 113 5.96 -17.79 4.96
N ALA A 114 5.50 -16.58 4.69
CA ALA A 114 4.52 -15.90 5.55
C ALA A 114 3.18 -16.66 5.62
N LEU A 115 2.73 -17.24 4.51
CA LEU A 115 1.51 -18.04 4.48
C LEU A 115 1.66 -19.36 5.22
N ARG A 116 2.81 -20.03 5.10
CA ARG A 116 3.10 -21.27 5.87
C ARG A 116 3.10 -20.99 7.37
N GLN A 117 3.68 -19.90 7.82
CA GLN A 117 3.64 -19.47 9.24
C GLN A 117 2.20 -19.20 9.71
N ALA A 118 1.32 -18.76 8.82
CA ALA A 118 -0.09 -18.54 9.11
C ALA A 118 -1.00 -19.78 8.89
N GLY A 119 -0.40 -20.95 8.57
CA GLY A 119 -1.13 -22.19 8.39
C GLY A 119 -1.66 -22.48 7.00
N LEU A 120 -1.34 -21.63 6.00
CA LEU A 120 -1.69 -21.84 4.58
C LEU A 120 -0.49 -22.39 3.81
N GLN A 121 -0.70 -23.55 3.16
CA GLN A 121 0.30 -24.18 2.30
C GLN A 121 -0.15 -24.05 0.85
N LEU A 122 0.30 -23.01 0.17
CA LEU A 122 -0.04 -22.70 -1.21
C LEU A 122 1.23 -22.40 -1.99
N GLU A 123 1.32 -22.95 -3.17
CA GLU A 123 2.36 -22.59 -4.14
C GLU A 123 2.10 -21.19 -4.73
N HIS A 124 3.12 -20.64 -5.41
CA HIS A 124 3.09 -19.26 -5.89
C HIS A 124 1.84 -18.95 -6.70
N ASP A 125 1.47 -19.77 -7.68
CA ASP A 125 0.35 -19.48 -8.58
C ASP A 125 -1.01 -19.77 -7.91
N GLU A 126 -1.07 -20.79 -7.05
CA GLU A 126 -2.28 -21.12 -6.29
C GLU A 126 -2.76 -19.98 -5.40
N ARG A 127 -1.85 -19.11 -4.92
CA ARG A 127 -2.20 -17.92 -4.13
C ARG A 127 -3.07 -16.93 -4.91
N TYR A 128 -2.82 -16.80 -6.21
CA TYR A 128 -3.60 -15.91 -7.08
C TYR A 128 -4.96 -16.52 -7.44
N GLU A 129 -5.01 -17.83 -7.65
CA GLU A 129 -6.28 -18.54 -7.88
C GLU A 129 -7.19 -18.48 -6.64
N LEU A 130 -6.63 -18.76 -5.44
CA LEU A 130 -7.36 -18.59 -4.19
C LEU A 130 -7.82 -17.15 -4.02
N SER A 131 -6.97 -16.18 -4.31
CA SER A 131 -7.30 -14.75 -4.20
C SER A 131 -8.45 -14.37 -5.12
N ALA A 132 -8.45 -14.82 -6.36
CA ALA A 132 -9.54 -14.57 -7.33
C ALA A 132 -10.87 -15.14 -6.84
N GLU A 133 -10.90 -16.41 -6.43
CA GLU A 133 -12.10 -17.06 -5.88
C GLU A 133 -12.57 -16.33 -4.60
N TYR A 134 -11.67 -16.03 -3.68
CA TYR A 134 -11.94 -15.34 -2.42
C TYR A 134 -12.64 -13.99 -2.65
N TRP A 135 -12.07 -13.14 -3.50
CA TRP A 135 -12.61 -11.80 -3.74
C TRP A 135 -13.91 -11.82 -4.54
N SER A 136 -14.11 -12.80 -5.42
CA SER A 136 -15.40 -13.00 -6.08
C SER A 136 -16.53 -13.27 -5.07
N ILE A 137 -16.25 -14.10 -4.06
CA ILE A 137 -17.18 -14.39 -2.96
C ILE A 137 -17.43 -13.15 -2.10
N VAL A 138 -16.37 -12.46 -1.67
CA VAL A 138 -16.48 -11.25 -0.83
C VAL A 138 -17.31 -10.18 -1.52
N LYS A 139 -17.08 -9.91 -2.81
CA LYS A 139 -17.85 -8.93 -3.59
C LYS A 139 -19.34 -9.25 -3.62
N ARG A 140 -19.71 -10.50 -3.86
CA ARG A 140 -21.11 -10.95 -3.87
C ARG A 140 -21.77 -10.81 -2.50
N LEU A 141 -21.05 -11.18 -1.44
CA LEU A 141 -21.55 -11.07 -0.06
C LEU A 141 -21.75 -9.61 0.36
N THR A 142 -20.81 -8.71 0.05
CA THR A 142 -20.94 -7.29 0.38
C THR A 142 -22.00 -6.58 -0.48
N ALA A 143 -22.29 -7.11 -1.66
CA ALA A 143 -23.43 -6.68 -2.48
C ALA A 143 -24.79 -7.16 -1.94
N GLY A 144 -24.81 -8.01 -0.90
CA GLY A 144 -26.04 -8.50 -0.26
C GLY A 144 -26.62 -9.76 -0.89
N GLU A 145 -25.86 -10.46 -1.74
CA GLU A 145 -26.31 -11.70 -2.34
C GLU A 145 -26.38 -12.85 -1.32
N VAL A 146 -27.31 -13.78 -1.55
CA VAL A 146 -27.34 -15.07 -0.87
C VAL A 146 -27.21 -16.16 -1.93
N PHE A 147 -26.21 -17.01 -1.79
CA PHE A 147 -25.88 -17.99 -2.83
C PHE A 147 -25.19 -19.24 -2.26
N ASP A 148 -25.24 -20.30 -3.03
CA ASP A 148 -24.38 -21.45 -2.86
C ASP A 148 -23.15 -21.29 -3.77
N HIS A 149 -21.98 -21.71 -3.27
CA HIS A 149 -20.73 -21.67 -4.02
C HIS A 149 -20.00 -23.00 -3.88
N LYS A 150 -19.50 -23.51 -5.00
CA LYS A 150 -18.62 -24.67 -5.03
C LYS A 150 -17.46 -24.39 -5.98
N GLY A 151 -16.33 -24.00 -5.39
CA GLY A 151 -15.09 -23.69 -6.10
C GLY A 151 -13.97 -24.67 -5.76
N ARG A 152 -12.76 -24.28 -6.10
CA ARG A 152 -11.55 -25.06 -5.77
C ARG A 152 -11.19 -24.96 -4.29
N PHE A 153 -11.34 -23.78 -3.71
CA PHE A 153 -10.86 -23.44 -2.36
C PHE A 153 -12.00 -23.30 -1.35
N TYR A 154 -13.21 -22.98 -1.81
CA TYR A 154 -14.35 -22.74 -0.94
C TYR A 154 -15.58 -23.52 -1.39
N GLU A 155 -16.27 -24.11 -0.41
CA GLU A 155 -17.61 -24.67 -0.59
C GLU A 155 -18.53 -24.03 0.46
N LEU A 156 -19.56 -23.29 -0.01
CA LEU A 156 -20.43 -22.50 0.85
C LEU A 156 -21.90 -22.82 0.51
N THR A 157 -22.72 -22.93 1.55
CA THR A 157 -24.16 -23.13 1.40
C THR A 157 -24.90 -21.95 2.02
N GLN A 158 -25.84 -21.35 1.27
CA GLN A 158 -26.62 -20.17 1.70
C GLN A 158 -25.72 -19.04 2.25
N ALA A 159 -24.57 -18.85 1.62
CA ALA A 159 -23.64 -17.79 1.98
C ALA A 159 -24.33 -16.42 1.88
N GLY A 160 -24.18 -15.58 2.89
CA GLY A 160 -24.83 -14.26 2.97
C GLY A 160 -26.19 -14.25 3.69
N ALA A 161 -26.83 -15.40 3.95
CA ALA A 161 -28.13 -15.43 4.64
C ALA A 161 -28.10 -14.71 5.99
N GLY A 162 -27.03 -14.92 6.79
CA GLY A 162 -26.82 -14.26 8.08
C GLY A 162 -26.32 -12.81 7.99
N LEU A 163 -26.08 -12.26 6.80
CA LEU A 163 -25.58 -10.90 6.58
C LEU A 163 -26.68 -9.91 6.11
N ARG A 164 -27.88 -10.40 5.83
CA ARG A 164 -28.98 -9.59 5.29
C ARG A 164 -29.34 -8.37 6.13
N GLU A 165 -29.29 -8.49 7.43
CA GLU A 165 -29.59 -7.38 8.35
C GLU A 165 -28.50 -6.30 8.35
N LEU A 166 -27.27 -6.66 7.98
CA LEU A 166 -26.14 -5.73 7.84
C LEU A 166 -26.09 -5.06 6.45
N THR A 167 -26.92 -5.48 5.51
CA THR A 167 -27.01 -4.92 4.15
C THR A 167 -28.29 -4.14 3.89
N PRO A 168 -28.71 -3.21 4.78
CA PRO A 168 -29.93 -2.41 4.57
C PRO A 168 -29.74 -1.33 3.49
N ILE A 169 -28.53 -1.13 3.01
CA ILE A 169 -28.19 -0.13 2.00
C ILE A 169 -28.58 -0.68 0.65
N GLN A 170 -29.48 -0.02 -0.08
CA GLN A 170 -29.84 -0.40 -1.45
C GLN A 170 -28.59 -0.48 -2.32
N GLY A 171 -28.34 -1.65 -2.93
CA GLY A 171 -27.18 -1.89 -3.76
C GLY A 171 -25.96 -2.47 -3.03
N GLY A 172 -26.07 -2.75 -1.73
CA GLY A 172 -24.97 -3.30 -0.93
C GLY A 172 -23.86 -2.29 -0.62
N VAL A 173 -22.71 -2.80 -0.22
CA VAL A 173 -21.50 -2.01 0.04
C VAL A 173 -20.45 -2.36 -0.99
N HIS A 174 -20.06 -1.38 -1.80
CA HIS A 174 -18.93 -1.52 -2.72
C HIS A 174 -17.62 -1.20 -1.98
N THR A 175 -16.74 -2.20 -1.85
CA THR A 175 -15.40 -2.05 -1.29
C THR A 175 -14.37 -2.15 -2.41
N PRO A 176 -13.82 -1.03 -2.88
CA PRO A 176 -12.81 -1.05 -3.95
C PRO A 176 -11.61 -1.92 -3.58
N LEU A 177 -11.16 -2.76 -4.54
CA LEU A 177 -10.01 -3.61 -4.41
C LEU A 177 -8.77 -2.96 -5.04
N TRP A 178 -7.71 -2.92 -4.28
CA TRP A 178 -6.40 -2.45 -4.71
C TRP A 178 -5.42 -3.62 -4.65
N PHE A 179 -4.60 -3.77 -5.66
CA PHE A 179 -3.60 -4.82 -5.69
C PHE A 179 -2.48 -4.48 -6.65
N GLY A 180 -1.26 -4.87 -6.31
CA GLY A 180 -0.09 -4.75 -7.16
C GLY A 180 0.75 -6.02 -7.17
N GLY A 181 0.80 -6.68 -8.32
CA GLY A 181 1.67 -7.81 -8.57
C GLY A 181 2.44 -7.60 -9.88
N SER A 182 3.72 -7.97 -9.92
CA SER A 182 4.55 -7.83 -11.12
C SER A 182 4.70 -9.14 -11.89
N SER A 183 4.33 -10.28 -11.30
CA SER A 183 4.31 -11.59 -11.97
C SER A 183 3.13 -11.71 -12.95
N ALA A 184 3.22 -12.63 -13.93
CA ALA A 184 2.14 -12.82 -14.88
C ALA A 184 0.80 -13.19 -14.22
N PRO A 185 0.73 -14.15 -13.24
CA PRO A 185 -0.50 -14.43 -12.52
C PRO A 185 -1.01 -13.23 -11.70
N GLY A 186 -0.10 -12.42 -11.15
CA GLY A 186 -0.47 -11.21 -10.42
C GLY A 186 -1.09 -10.14 -11.31
N ILE A 187 -0.55 -9.93 -12.51
CA ILE A 187 -1.13 -9.00 -13.50
C ILE A 187 -2.50 -9.49 -13.97
N GLU A 188 -2.65 -10.80 -14.18
CA GLU A 188 -3.92 -11.41 -14.59
C GLU A 188 -5.01 -11.17 -13.55
N MET A 189 -4.74 -11.53 -12.29
CA MET A 189 -5.65 -11.31 -11.16
C MET A 189 -6.00 -9.82 -11.01
N ALA A 190 -5.02 -8.93 -11.18
CA ALA A 190 -5.27 -7.50 -11.14
C ALA A 190 -6.21 -7.05 -12.26
N ALA A 191 -5.92 -7.45 -13.50
CA ALA A 191 -6.69 -7.07 -14.68
C ALA A 191 -8.17 -7.48 -14.59
N GLU A 192 -8.45 -8.66 -14.03
CA GLU A 192 -9.80 -9.20 -13.93
C GLU A 192 -10.57 -8.66 -12.71
N HIS A 193 -9.91 -8.45 -11.57
CA HIS A 193 -10.63 -8.32 -10.30
C HIS A 193 -10.45 -7.00 -9.56
N VAL A 194 -9.40 -6.18 -9.80
CA VAL A 194 -9.15 -4.99 -8.99
C VAL A 194 -9.65 -3.70 -9.62
N ASP A 195 -9.81 -2.67 -8.80
CA ASP A 195 -10.24 -1.34 -9.21
C ASP A 195 -9.04 -0.39 -9.35
N VAL A 196 -8.00 -0.60 -8.56
CA VAL A 196 -6.76 0.17 -8.60
C VAL A 196 -5.55 -0.76 -8.64
N TYR A 197 -4.78 -0.69 -9.72
CA TYR A 197 -3.48 -1.37 -9.78
C TYR A 197 -2.44 -0.55 -9.04
N LEU A 198 -1.97 -1.06 -7.91
CA LEU A 198 -0.98 -0.40 -7.06
C LEU A 198 0.40 -0.97 -7.33
N THR A 199 1.39 -0.13 -7.60
CA THR A 199 2.78 -0.57 -7.79
C THR A 199 3.75 0.18 -6.90
N TRP A 200 4.96 -0.36 -6.76
CA TRP A 200 6.06 0.30 -6.07
C TRP A 200 6.82 1.21 -7.01
N GLY A 201 7.46 2.25 -6.45
CA GLY A 201 8.27 3.18 -7.21
C GLY A 201 9.46 2.53 -7.89
N GLU A 202 9.59 2.81 -9.18
CA GLU A 202 10.68 2.42 -10.05
C GLU A 202 10.99 3.58 -11.00
N PRO A 203 12.14 3.61 -11.68
CA PRO A 203 12.39 4.59 -12.74
C PRO A 203 11.24 4.64 -13.76
N PRO A 204 10.81 5.84 -14.21
CA PRO A 204 9.63 6.00 -15.05
C PRO A 204 9.59 5.12 -16.30
N HIS A 205 10.71 4.88 -16.95
CA HIS A 205 10.78 4.01 -18.13
C HIS A 205 10.44 2.53 -17.82
N LEU A 206 10.92 1.99 -16.67
CA LEU A 206 10.59 0.63 -16.23
C LEU A 206 9.15 0.52 -15.78
N LEU A 207 8.62 1.58 -15.15
CA LEU A 207 7.24 1.63 -14.73
C LEU A 207 6.29 1.68 -15.92
N LYS A 208 6.62 2.46 -16.96
CA LYS A 208 5.83 2.58 -18.19
C LYS A 208 5.55 1.21 -18.81
N GLU A 209 6.58 0.41 -19.05
CA GLU A 209 6.44 -0.94 -19.63
C GLU A 209 5.50 -1.83 -18.82
N LYS A 210 5.61 -1.77 -17.49
CA LYS A 210 4.74 -2.52 -16.59
C LYS A 210 3.29 -2.06 -16.66
N LEU A 211 3.05 -0.75 -16.64
CA LEU A 211 1.70 -0.18 -16.70
C LEU A 211 1.02 -0.43 -18.04
N GLU A 212 1.77 -0.41 -19.15
CA GLU A 212 1.26 -0.76 -20.47
C GLU A 212 0.77 -2.21 -20.50
N ARG A 213 1.56 -3.16 -20.01
CA ARG A 213 1.14 -4.57 -19.89
C ARG A 213 -0.13 -4.74 -19.06
N VAL A 214 -0.25 -4.02 -17.95
CA VAL A 214 -1.43 -4.08 -17.07
C VAL A 214 -2.66 -3.53 -17.79
N ARG A 215 -2.53 -2.40 -18.50
CA ARG A 215 -3.63 -1.79 -19.26
C ARG A 215 -4.10 -2.70 -20.39
N GLU A 216 -3.16 -3.25 -21.16
CA GLU A 216 -3.46 -4.21 -22.24
C GLU A 216 -4.24 -5.41 -21.70
N ARG A 217 -3.80 -5.93 -20.54
CA ARG A 217 -4.48 -7.08 -19.95
C ARG A 217 -5.85 -6.73 -19.39
N ALA A 218 -6.02 -5.56 -18.76
CA ALA A 218 -7.32 -5.07 -18.30
C ALA A 218 -8.30 -4.86 -19.47
N ALA A 219 -7.83 -4.31 -20.59
CA ALA A 219 -8.62 -4.11 -21.78
C ALA A 219 -9.16 -5.44 -22.36
N HIS A 220 -8.39 -6.55 -22.23
CA HIS A 220 -8.88 -7.88 -22.61
C HIS A 220 -10.14 -8.30 -21.83
N TYR A 221 -10.26 -7.86 -20.58
CA TYR A 221 -11.45 -8.05 -19.74
C TYR A 221 -12.50 -6.93 -19.89
N GLY A 222 -12.32 -6.01 -20.84
CA GLY A 222 -13.20 -4.86 -21.03
C GLY A 222 -13.17 -3.87 -19.86
N ARG A 223 -12.04 -3.79 -19.13
CA ARG A 223 -11.90 -2.96 -17.93
C ARG A 223 -10.83 -1.88 -18.09
N GLU A 224 -11.04 -0.77 -17.40
CA GLU A 224 -10.03 0.24 -17.13
C GLU A 224 -9.67 0.20 -15.64
N LEU A 225 -8.38 0.29 -15.34
CA LEU A 225 -7.88 0.33 -13.98
C LEU A 225 -7.33 1.71 -13.67
N ARG A 226 -7.64 2.21 -12.48
CA ARG A 226 -6.88 3.31 -11.91
C ARG A 226 -5.48 2.84 -11.56
N LEU A 227 -4.52 3.75 -11.53
CA LEU A 227 -3.12 3.43 -11.29
C LEU A 227 -2.61 4.13 -10.04
N GLY A 228 -2.17 3.33 -9.06
CA GLY A 228 -1.60 3.80 -7.81
C GLY A 228 -0.10 3.54 -7.71
N LEU A 229 0.61 4.46 -7.04
CA LEU A 229 2.05 4.35 -6.80
C LEU A 229 2.37 4.52 -5.32
N ARG A 230 3.15 3.59 -4.77
CA ARG A 230 3.63 3.63 -3.39
C ARG A 230 5.09 4.14 -3.35
N LEU A 231 5.31 5.26 -2.66
CA LEU A 231 6.62 5.92 -2.52
C LEU A 231 6.88 6.38 -1.07
N HIS A 232 8.16 6.39 -0.69
CA HIS A 232 8.64 7.21 0.43
C HIS A 232 9.03 8.59 -0.09
N LEU A 233 8.94 9.60 0.77
CA LEU A 233 9.42 10.95 0.49
C LEU A 233 10.43 11.38 1.55
N ILE A 234 11.52 12.00 1.11
CA ILE A 234 12.49 12.70 1.96
C ILE A 234 12.57 14.12 1.40
N VAL A 235 11.71 15.01 1.91
CA VAL A 235 11.58 16.39 1.45
C VAL A 235 12.26 17.33 2.45
N ARG A 236 13.14 18.20 1.97
CA ARG A 236 13.77 19.25 2.79
C ARG A 236 13.77 20.57 2.01
N ASP A 237 14.16 21.64 2.66
CA ASP A 237 14.15 22.97 2.04
C ASP A 237 15.10 23.05 0.84
N THR A 238 16.21 22.33 0.92
CA THR A 238 17.20 22.22 -0.15
C THR A 238 17.46 20.76 -0.54
N GLU A 239 17.93 20.56 -1.77
CA GLU A 239 18.36 19.24 -2.23
C GLU A 239 19.50 18.68 -1.38
N GLN A 240 20.44 19.53 -0.96
CA GLN A 240 21.56 19.12 -0.11
C GLN A 240 21.10 18.58 1.24
N GLU A 241 20.16 19.25 1.90
CA GLU A 241 19.58 18.79 3.16
C GLU A 241 18.80 17.50 3.02
N ALA A 242 18.08 17.34 1.91
CA ALA A 242 17.34 16.10 1.64
C ALA A 242 18.29 14.90 1.49
N TRP A 243 19.37 15.06 0.73
CA TRP A 243 20.38 14.00 0.59
C TRP A 243 21.16 13.74 1.87
N ALA A 244 21.49 14.78 2.64
CA ALA A 244 22.07 14.61 3.97
C ALA A 244 21.13 13.88 4.94
N ALA A 245 19.80 14.03 4.77
CA ALA A 245 18.83 13.24 5.53
C ALA A 245 18.82 11.77 5.10
N ALA A 246 18.98 11.47 3.81
CA ALA A 246 19.10 10.11 3.31
C ALA A 246 20.42 9.44 3.76
N ASP A 247 21.55 10.17 3.74
CA ASP A 247 22.84 9.67 4.25
C ASP A 247 22.74 9.33 5.74
N ARG A 248 22.11 10.18 6.55
CA ARG A 248 21.88 9.86 7.97
C ARG A 248 21.12 8.55 8.20
N LEU A 249 20.21 8.16 7.32
CA LEU A 249 19.53 6.86 7.45
C LEU A 249 20.49 5.70 7.19
N LEU A 250 21.48 5.86 6.31
CA LEU A 250 22.55 4.89 6.12
C LEU A 250 23.41 4.78 7.38
N ASP A 251 23.83 5.93 7.94
CA ASP A 251 24.74 6.01 9.08
C ASP A 251 24.16 5.38 10.36
N VAL A 252 22.84 5.57 10.61
CA VAL A 252 22.18 5.05 11.81
C VAL A 252 21.77 3.57 11.69
N THR A 253 21.89 2.98 10.51
CA THR A 253 21.48 1.59 10.26
C THR A 253 22.58 0.62 10.63
N SER A 254 22.28 -0.34 11.49
CA SER A 254 23.24 -1.34 11.96
C SER A 254 23.62 -2.35 10.88
N GLN A 255 24.84 -2.89 10.99
CA GLN A 255 25.28 -3.98 10.15
C GLN A 255 24.36 -5.22 10.25
N ALA A 256 23.76 -5.46 11.41
CA ALA A 256 22.81 -6.54 11.61
C ALA A 256 21.55 -6.36 10.76
N THR A 257 21.04 -5.13 10.65
CA THR A 257 19.90 -4.80 9.78
C THR A 257 20.27 -4.99 8.31
N TYR A 258 21.42 -4.51 7.86
CA TYR A 258 21.87 -4.74 6.48
C TYR A 258 22.00 -6.24 6.17
N THR A 259 22.63 -7.02 7.05
CA THR A 259 22.77 -8.47 6.87
C THR A 259 21.40 -9.16 6.75
N ARG A 260 20.43 -8.78 7.62
CA ARG A 260 19.07 -9.33 7.56
C ARG A 260 18.33 -8.96 6.26
N MET A 261 18.50 -7.72 5.79
CA MET A 261 17.80 -7.23 4.59
C MET A 261 18.40 -7.75 3.29
N LEU A 262 19.71 -7.88 3.23
CA LEU A 262 20.45 -8.35 2.05
C LEU A 262 20.67 -9.88 2.04
N GLY A 263 20.52 -10.54 3.20
CA GLY A 263 20.66 -11.98 3.31
C GLY A 263 19.58 -12.74 2.56
N ASP A 264 19.96 -13.89 2.02
CA ASP A 264 19.12 -14.84 1.28
C ASP A 264 18.20 -14.18 0.21
N PRO A 265 18.75 -13.73 -0.92
CA PRO A 265 17.96 -13.26 -2.04
C PRO A 265 17.10 -14.35 -2.69
N GLU A 266 17.53 -15.64 -2.59
CA GLU A 266 16.86 -16.78 -3.22
C GLU A 266 15.62 -17.25 -2.44
N GLY A 267 15.57 -17.00 -1.12
CA GLY A 267 14.41 -17.33 -0.27
C GLY A 267 13.23 -16.36 -0.40
N LYS A 268 13.35 -15.29 -1.17
CA LYS A 268 12.29 -14.28 -1.35
C LYS A 268 11.61 -14.45 -2.72
N ASP A 269 10.46 -15.08 -2.73
CA ASP A 269 9.72 -15.50 -3.93
C ASP A 269 8.90 -14.40 -4.65
N GLY A 270 9.12 -13.12 -4.34
CA GLY A 270 8.35 -12.02 -4.89
C GLY A 270 9.05 -11.26 -6.01
N GLU A 271 8.46 -11.19 -7.22
CA GLU A 271 8.98 -10.38 -8.34
C GLU A 271 9.17 -8.90 -7.96
N GLY A 272 8.26 -8.34 -7.14
CA GLY A 272 8.38 -6.96 -6.65
C GLY A 272 9.64 -6.74 -5.81
N TRP A 273 9.99 -7.72 -4.95
CA TRP A 273 11.21 -7.69 -4.17
C TRP A 273 12.45 -7.81 -5.09
N ALA A 274 12.45 -8.76 -6.03
CA ALA A 274 13.57 -8.95 -6.97
C ALA A 274 13.84 -7.66 -7.80
N ARG A 275 12.78 -6.97 -8.21
CA ARG A 275 12.89 -5.67 -8.91
C ARG A 275 13.52 -4.59 -8.02
N GLN A 276 13.15 -4.50 -6.74
CA GLN A 276 13.77 -3.56 -5.79
C GLN A 276 15.23 -3.92 -5.53
N PHE A 277 15.54 -5.19 -5.32
CA PHE A 277 16.91 -5.66 -5.11
C PHE A 277 17.84 -5.30 -6.30
N ARG A 278 17.37 -5.45 -7.53
CA ARG A 278 18.14 -5.06 -8.73
C ARG A 278 18.49 -3.57 -8.76
N GLN A 279 17.70 -2.69 -8.13
CA GLN A 279 17.97 -1.24 -8.13
C GLN A 279 19.18 -0.88 -7.27
N HIS A 280 19.39 -1.52 -6.13
CA HIS A 280 20.57 -1.28 -5.27
C HIS A 280 21.67 -2.33 -5.43
N GLY A 281 21.41 -3.45 -6.15
CA GLY A 281 22.40 -4.49 -6.45
C GLY A 281 22.99 -5.20 -5.23
N GLY A 282 22.25 -5.25 -4.09
CA GLY A 282 22.73 -5.87 -2.86
C GLY A 282 23.87 -5.11 -2.18
N ARG A 283 24.11 -3.87 -2.56
CA ARG A 283 25.24 -3.05 -2.08
C ARG A 283 24.76 -1.98 -1.08
N VAL A 284 25.47 -1.85 0.04
CA VAL A 284 25.35 -0.70 0.94
C VAL A 284 26.34 0.35 0.47
N PRO A 285 25.90 1.53 0.03
CA PRO A 285 26.77 2.60 -0.44
C PRO A 285 27.40 3.39 0.73
N GLU A 286 28.44 4.14 0.45
CA GLU A 286 28.99 5.14 1.39
C GLU A 286 28.06 6.37 1.45
N HIS A 287 27.53 6.78 0.28
CA HIS A 287 26.59 7.89 0.18
C HIS A 287 25.30 7.46 -0.55
N ALA A 288 24.16 7.95 -0.09
CA ALA A 288 22.85 7.61 -0.64
C ALA A 288 22.75 7.86 -2.16
N ARG A 289 23.34 8.95 -2.64
CA ARG A 289 23.35 9.34 -4.06
C ARG A 289 23.97 8.30 -4.98
N GLU A 290 24.84 7.42 -4.50
CA GLU A 290 25.47 6.39 -5.34
C GLU A 290 24.50 5.34 -5.91
N LEU A 291 23.33 5.20 -5.27
CA LEU A 291 22.29 4.26 -5.72
C LEU A 291 21.30 4.88 -6.70
N VAL A 292 21.39 6.17 -6.97
CA VAL A 292 20.44 6.88 -7.83
C VAL A 292 20.55 6.41 -9.28
N LYS A 293 19.44 5.92 -9.83
CA LYS A 293 19.31 5.47 -11.24
C LYS A 293 18.46 6.41 -12.08
N HIS A 294 17.69 7.27 -11.46
CA HIS A 294 16.88 8.33 -12.07
C HIS A 294 16.91 9.54 -11.12
N PRO A 295 16.92 10.79 -11.60
CA PRO A 295 17.00 11.96 -10.73
C PRO A 295 16.05 11.88 -9.53
N ASN A 296 16.57 12.13 -8.33
CA ASN A 296 15.85 12.11 -7.07
C ASN A 296 15.20 10.77 -6.65
N LEU A 297 15.26 9.70 -7.45
CA LEU A 297 14.75 8.37 -7.07
C LEU A 297 15.86 7.55 -6.39
N TRP A 298 15.63 7.25 -5.13
CA TRP A 298 16.54 6.52 -4.27
C TRP A 298 15.95 5.19 -3.80
N PRO A 299 16.54 4.04 -4.18
CA PRO A 299 16.05 2.72 -3.78
C PRO A 299 16.51 2.28 -2.38
N GLY A 300 17.18 3.16 -1.62
CA GLY A 300 17.85 2.80 -0.37
C GLY A 300 16.93 2.38 0.77
N MET A 301 15.64 2.71 0.75
CA MET A 301 14.71 2.29 1.81
C MET A 301 14.60 0.75 1.90
N SER A 302 14.83 0.02 0.81
CA SER A 302 14.85 -1.46 0.80
C SER A 302 16.06 -2.07 1.52
N LEU A 303 17.10 -1.28 1.81
CA LEU A 303 18.24 -1.69 2.65
C LEU A 303 17.89 -1.76 4.14
N PHE A 304 16.82 -1.12 4.57
CA PHE A 304 16.45 -0.95 5.98
C PHE A 304 15.23 -1.77 6.39
N ARG A 305 14.29 -1.93 5.46
CA ARG A 305 12.97 -2.49 5.76
C ARG A 305 12.39 -3.26 4.56
N PRO A 306 11.53 -4.26 4.81
CA PRO A 306 10.81 -4.95 3.74
C PRO A 306 9.74 -4.05 3.10
N GLY A 307 9.27 -4.43 1.91
CA GLY A 307 8.22 -3.73 1.16
C GLY A 307 8.78 -2.68 0.19
N PRO A 308 8.01 -1.63 -0.13
CA PRO A 308 8.42 -0.58 -1.07
C PRO A 308 9.72 0.08 -0.63
N GLY A 309 10.71 0.07 -1.50
CA GLY A 309 12.08 0.51 -1.17
C GLY A 309 12.52 1.80 -1.84
N THR A 310 11.66 2.44 -2.64
CA THR A 310 12.01 3.68 -3.36
C THR A 310 11.49 4.91 -2.63
N ALA A 311 12.39 5.87 -2.41
CA ALA A 311 12.05 7.22 -1.98
C ALA A 311 12.29 8.24 -3.10
N VAL A 312 11.52 9.33 -3.10
CA VAL A 312 11.87 10.56 -3.82
C VAL A 312 12.56 11.48 -2.81
N VAL A 313 13.80 11.87 -3.13
CA VAL A 313 14.67 12.65 -2.25
C VAL A 313 15.00 13.99 -2.90
N GLY A 314 14.65 15.10 -2.26
CA GLY A 314 14.94 16.41 -2.83
C GLY A 314 14.21 17.57 -2.18
N SER A 315 14.34 18.75 -2.77
CA SER A 315 13.52 19.92 -2.46
C SER A 315 12.07 19.69 -2.87
N THR A 316 11.15 20.50 -2.35
CA THR A 316 9.73 20.45 -2.75
C THR A 316 9.55 20.47 -4.26
N ALA A 317 10.24 21.38 -4.96
CA ALA A 317 10.13 21.49 -6.41
C ALA A 317 10.56 20.21 -7.14
N GLN A 318 11.68 19.62 -6.73
CA GLN A 318 12.17 18.36 -7.31
C GLN A 318 11.23 17.19 -7.04
N VAL A 319 10.69 17.10 -5.82
CA VAL A 319 9.73 16.04 -5.47
C VAL A 319 8.45 16.17 -6.29
N VAL A 320 7.91 17.37 -6.44
CA VAL A 320 6.71 17.63 -7.27
C VAL A 320 6.98 17.30 -8.73
N GLU A 321 8.13 17.67 -9.28
CA GLU A 321 8.54 17.33 -10.64
C GLU A 321 8.58 15.80 -10.85
N ARG A 322 9.17 15.05 -9.91
CA ARG A 322 9.24 13.58 -9.99
C ARG A 322 7.86 12.92 -9.87
N LEU A 323 6.99 13.42 -9.00
CA LEU A 323 5.62 12.94 -8.91
C LEU A 323 4.82 13.26 -10.19
N GLY A 324 5.07 14.41 -10.81
CA GLY A 324 4.52 14.80 -12.11
C GLY A 324 4.86 13.82 -13.23
N GLU A 325 6.12 13.33 -13.29
CA GLU A 325 6.52 12.31 -14.28
C GLU A 325 5.69 11.03 -14.17
N PHE A 326 5.34 10.63 -12.94
CA PHE A 326 4.46 9.48 -12.75
C PHE A 326 3.00 9.78 -13.14
N GLN A 327 2.53 11.01 -12.91
CA GLN A 327 1.20 11.43 -13.38
C GLN A 327 1.14 11.42 -14.92
N ASP A 328 2.21 11.81 -15.62
CA ASP A 328 2.31 11.72 -17.09
C ASP A 328 2.22 10.28 -17.61
N LEU A 329 2.56 9.28 -16.79
CA LEU A 329 2.32 7.86 -17.07
C LEU A 329 0.90 7.40 -16.75
N GLY A 330 0.04 8.31 -16.25
CA GLY A 330 -1.34 8.05 -15.88
C GLY A 330 -1.54 7.56 -14.44
N VAL A 331 -0.54 7.72 -13.57
CA VAL A 331 -0.73 7.49 -12.13
C VAL A 331 -1.64 8.58 -11.57
N ASP A 332 -2.77 8.18 -11.01
CA ASP A 332 -3.78 9.08 -10.44
C ASP A 332 -3.88 9.00 -8.91
N THR A 333 -3.12 8.09 -8.33
CA THR A 333 -3.16 7.84 -6.87
C THR A 333 -1.76 7.63 -6.31
N PHE A 334 -1.45 8.31 -5.21
CA PHE A 334 -0.19 8.13 -4.50
C PHE A 334 -0.43 7.66 -3.05
N ILE A 335 0.31 6.63 -2.63
CA ILE A 335 0.43 6.27 -1.22
C ILE A 335 1.81 6.72 -0.77
N LEU A 336 1.86 7.75 0.05
CA LEU A 336 3.08 8.42 0.48
C LEU A 336 3.41 8.10 1.94
N SER A 337 4.67 8.17 2.30
CA SER A 337 5.14 8.15 3.68
C SER A 337 6.47 8.87 3.84
N GLY A 338 6.75 9.29 5.06
CA GLY A 338 8.06 9.73 5.54
C GLY A 338 8.28 9.17 6.94
N ASN A 339 9.47 9.29 7.46
CA ASN A 339 9.82 8.90 8.83
C ASN A 339 10.36 10.09 9.61
N PRO A 340 9.82 10.45 10.79
CA PRO A 340 8.65 9.88 11.48
C PRO A 340 7.32 10.19 10.76
N LEU A 341 6.31 9.32 10.92
CA LEU A 341 5.06 9.41 10.15
C LEU A 341 4.28 10.70 10.43
N LEU A 342 4.20 11.14 11.68
CA LEU A 342 3.42 12.32 12.06
C LEU A 342 4.07 13.60 11.54
N GLU A 343 5.34 13.81 11.84
CA GLU A 343 6.08 15.02 11.49
C GLU A 343 6.22 15.19 9.98
N GLU A 344 6.53 14.10 9.28
CA GLU A 344 6.64 14.14 7.82
C GLU A 344 5.26 14.30 7.14
N SER A 345 4.16 13.87 7.78
CA SER A 345 2.82 14.13 7.23
C SER A 345 2.52 15.64 7.17
N TYR A 346 2.91 16.39 8.20
CA TYR A 346 2.79 17.86 8.19
C TYR A 346 3.67 18.49 7.11
N ARG A 347 4.96 18.13 7.07
CA ARG A 347 5.91 18.69 6.10
C ARG A 347 5.40 18.49 4.66
N ILE A 348 5.01 17.28 4.32
CA ILE A 348 4.54 16.96 2.97
C ILE A 348 3.22 17.65 2.65
N ALA A 349 2.31 17.75 3.61
CA ALA A 349 1.04 18.44 3.41
C ALA A 349 1.20 19.96 3.21
N GLU A 350 2.15 20.56 3.89
CA GLU A 350 2.40 22.00 3.78
C GLU A 350 3.18 22.38 2.50
N THR A 351 4.03 21.48 2.01
CA THR A 351 4.96 21.79 0.92
C THR A 351 4.58 21.11 -0.40
N VAL A 352 4.31 19.81 -0.40
CA VAL A 352 4.13 19.00 -1.62
C VAL A 352 2.68 18.96 -2.08
N LEU A 353 1.72 18.72 -1.16
CA LEU A 353 0.31 18.56 -1.54
C LEU A 353 -0.28 19.76 -2.27
N PRO A 354 -0.05 21.03 -1.85
CA PRO A 354 -0.58 22.19 -2.54
C PRO A 354 -0.10 22.28 -4.00
N ALA A 355 1.18 21.98 -4.23
CA ALA A 355 1.77 22.02 -5.58
C ALA A 355 1.21 20.91 -6.47
N LEU A 356 1.04 19.69 -5.97
CA LEU A 356 0.44 18.58 -6.71
C LEU A 356 -1.04 18.80 -7.07
N ARG A 357 -1.77 19.54 -6.24
CA ARG A 357 -3.19 19.85 -6.45
C ARG A 357 -3.44 21.13 -7.24
N GLY A 358 -2.39 21.82 -7.65
CA GLY A 358 -2.51 23.12 -8.33
C GLY A 358 -3.07 24.23 -7.43
N THR A 359 -3.01 24.06 -6.11
CA THR A 359 -3.49 25.02 -5.11
C THR A 359 -2.34 25.79 -4.46
N ALA A 360 -1.10 25.69 -5.00
CA ALA A 360 0.04 26.47 -4.53
C ALA A 360 -0.26 27.97 -4.69
N ARG A 361 -0.20 28.69 -3.58
CA ARG A 361 -0.37 30.16 -3.51
C ARG A 361 0.91 30.88 -3.93
#